data_eda28fef5c9a9d3fd393d0e186e5751d
#
_entry.id   eda28fef5c9a9d3fd393d0e186e5751d
#
_cell.length_a   1.000
_cell.length_b   1.000
_cell.length_c   1.000
_cell.angle_alpha   90.00
_cell.angle_beta   90.00
_cell.angle_gamma   90.00
#
_symmetry.space_group_name_H-M   'P 1'
#
loop_
_entity.id
_entity.type
_entity.pdbx_description
1 polymer ?
#
loop_
_entity_poly.entity_id
_entity_poly.type
_entity_poly.pdbx_seq_one_letter_code
_entity_poly.pdbx_strand_id
1 'polypeptide(L)'
;MAFSQGSRSSLSFVTEATFGTTPAGSFANLPFSTHSLNLTKDVLTGTDIEADRMPRVNRQGNRQVGGDIVVDLRDGDYDLLLESAMLGAFTTNVLKVGVAPKFFSIEDYASDIDQARLFTGMSVSTMGISLAPNQMVTTTFGMVGKDMTMSATEKTQTAASGAQPFDAYSGDISIGNVGSPSAVAIVTALDFTLNNSYAPTFVIGDDSAPSLEYGRAEVEGTMTAYFEDASLINRFLNETETAIRVSVDDPTGANAYIFDFP
;
A
#
# COMPACT_ATOMS: atom_id res chain seq x y z
N MET A 1 27.58 -12.09 -18.37
CA MET A 1 26.17 -11.96 -18.01
C MET A 1 26.13 -11.13 -16.74
N ALA A 2 25.40 -10.03 -16.77
CA ALA A 2 25.12 -9.24 -15.57
C ALA A 2 23.82 -9.79 -14.92
N PHE A 3 23.80 -9.90 -13.60
CA PHE A 3 22.61 -10.24 -12.83
C PHE A 3 22.12 -8.96 -12.15
N SER A 4 20.79 -8.77 -12.06
CA SER A 4 20.23 -7.63 -11.39
C SER A 4 20.62 -7.58 -9.91
N GLN A 5 20.97 -6.39 -9.43
CA GLN A 5 21.27 -6.11 -8.04
C GLN A 5 20.15 -5.22 -7.46
N GLY A 6 19.55 -5.66 -6.37
CA GLY A 6 18.42 -4.94 -5.74
C GLY A 6 18.71 -3.48 -5.38
N SER A 7 19.97 -3.14 -5.10
CA SER A 7 20.39 -1.76 -4.83
C SER A 7 20.38 -0.82 -6.05
N ARG A 8 20.16 -1.36 -7.23
CA ARG A 8 20.11 -0.64 -8.51
C ARG A 8 18.72 -0.67 -9.15
N SER A 9 17.71 -1.06 -8.37
CA SER A 9 16.31 -1.01 -8.77
C SER A 9 15.69 0.32 -8.36
N SER A 10 14.83 0.86 -9.20
CA SER A 10 14.02 2.05 -8.92
C SER A 10 12.56 1.74 -9.16
N LEU A 11 11.69 2.28 -8.29
CA LEU A 11 10.25 2.28 -8.50
C LEU A 11 9.79 3.68 -8.92
N SER A 12 8.88 3.71 -9.86
CA SER A 12 8.20 4.95 -10.25
C SER A 12 6.75 4.66 -10.61
N PHE A 13 5.88 5.63 -10.49
CA PHE A 13 4.45 5.44 -10.73
C PHE A 13 3.80 6.66 -11.38
N VAL A 14 2.66 6.42 -12.03
CA VAL A 14 1.82 7.46 -12.62
C VAL A 14 0.35 7.06 -12.46
N THR A 15 -0.51 8.04 -12.19
CA THR A 15 -1.96 7.79 -12.08
C THR A 15 -2.57 7.53 -13.45
N GLU A 16 -3.34 6.46 -13.58
CA GLU A 16 -4.09 6.11 -14.79
C GLU A 16 -5.43 6.86 -14.85
N ALA A 17 -5.75 7.44 -16.01
CA ALA A 17 -7.07 7.99 -16.28
C ALA A 17 -8.07 6.91 -16.72
N THR A 18 -7.57 5.84 -17.33
CA THR A 18 -8.35 4.66 -17.75
C THR A 18 -7.66 3.43 -17.21
N PHE A 19 -8.40 2.58 -16.52
CA PHE A 19 -7.92 1.35 -15.90
C PHE A 19 -7.08 0.50 -16.85
N GLY A 20 -5.87 0.17 -16.44
CA GLY A 20 -4.93 -0.65 -17.18
C GLY A 20 -4.34 0.02 -18.43
N THR A 21 -4.44 1.34 -18.53
CA THR A 21 -3.85 2.10 -19.65
C THR A 21 -2.84 3.09 -19.12
N THR A 22 -1.57 2.83 -19.40
CA THR A 22 -0.46 3.71 -19.00
C THR A 22 -0.54 5.02 -19.76
N PRO A 23 -0.66 6.18 -19.07
CA PRO A 23 -0.64 7.48 -19.73
C PRO A 23 0.74 7.82 -20.26
N ALA A 24 0.78 8.72 -21.24
CA ALA A 24 2.02 9.34 -21.67
C ALA A 24 2.48 10.37 -20.62
N GLY A 25 3.78 10.47 -20.38
CA GLY A 25 4.35 11.46 -19.48
C GLY A 25 5.40 10.91 -18.53
N SER A 26 5.84 11.74 -17.60
CA SER A 26 6.81 11.36 -16.58
C SER A 26 6.14 10.64 -15.43
N PHE A 27 6.84 9.65 -14.88
CA PHE A 27 6.46 8.92 -13.68
C PHE A 27 7.07 9.61 -12.46
N ALA A 28 6.36 9.67 -11.36
CA ALA A 28 6.92 10.13 -10.09
C ALA A 28 7.79 9.02 -9.50
N ASN A 29 9.00 9.35 -9.07
CA ASN A 29 9.85 8.41 -8.36
C ASN A 29 9.19 8.03 -7.04
N LEU A 30 9.20 6.75 -6.69
CA LEU A 30 8.63 6.18 -5.48
C LEU A 30 9.75 5.61 -4.62
N PRO A 31 10.25 6.34 -3.62
CA PRO A 31 11.23 5.80 -2.69
C PRO A 31 10.65 4.61 -1.91
N PHE A 32 11.39 3.51 -1.84
CA PHE A 32 10.94 2.28 -1.16
C PHE A 32 12.08 1.61 -0.41
N SER A 33 11.74 0.85 0.62
CA SER A 33 12.67 -0.02 1.33
C SER A 33 12.74 -1.39 0.69
N THR A 34 11.58 -2.00 0.44
CA THR A 34 11.46 -3.30 -0.24
C THR A 34 10.14 -3.35 -1.02
N HIS A 35 10.09 -4.21 -2.03
CA HIS A 35 8.85 -4.54 -2.71
C HIS A 35 8.81 -6.01 -3.14
N SER A 36 7.60 -6.55 -3.31
CA SER A 36 7.33 -7.91 -3.76
C SER A 36 6.44 -7.97 -5.00
N LEU A 37 6.30 -6.85 -5.73
CA LEU A 37 5.45 -6.77 -6.91
C LEU A 37 5.82 -7.86 -7.92
N ASN A 38 4.82 -8.64 -8.32
CA ASN A 38 5.00 -9.75 -9.25
C ASN A 38 3.70 -10.06 -10.01
N LEU A 39 3.87 -10.81 -11.12
CA LEU A 39 2.79 -11.41 -11.86
C LEU A 39 2.83 -12.93 -11.64
N THR A 40 1.71 -13.50 -11.23
CA THR A 40 1.50 -14.94 -11.12
C THR A 40 0.46 -15.38 -12.13
N LYS A 41 0.50 -16.66 -12.51
CA LYS A 41 -0.49 -17.27 -13.40
C LYS A 41 -1.01 -18.56 -12.77
N ASP A 42 -2.30 -18.73 -12.82
CA ASP A 42 -2.92 -20.00 -12.43
C ASP A 42 -2.51 -21.13 -13.38
N VAL A 43 -2.53 -22.35 -12.89
CA VAL A 43 -2.26 -23.55 -13.69
C VAL A 43 -3.55 -24.37 -13.80
N LEU A 44 -4.00 -24.59 -15.02
CA LEU A 44 -5.12 -25.45 -15.34
C LEU A 44 -4.59 -26.84 -15.73
N THR A 45 -4.91 -27.86 -14.94
CA THR A 45 -4.53 -29.24 -15.21
C THR A 45 -5.68 -30.01 -15.82
N GLY A 46 -5.43 -30.70 -16.93
CA GLY A 46 -6.42 -31.59 -17.56
C GLY A 46 -6.80 -32.74 -16.62
N THR A 47 -8.10 -33.08 -16.62
CA THR A 47 -8.67 -34.15 -15.80
C THR A 47 -8.84 -35.47 -16.56
N ASP A 48 -8.32 -35.54 -17.79
CA ASP A 48 -8.45 -36.73 -18.65
C ASP A 48 -7.72 -37.92 -18.00
N ILE A 49 -8.43 -39.07 -17.98
CA ILE A 49 -7.87 -40.32 -17.46
C ILE A 49 -7.37 -41.14 -18.66
N GLU A 50 -6.06 -41.36 -18.69
CA GLU A 50 -5.43 -42.24 -19.66
C GLU A 50 -4.73 -43.40 -18.95
N ALA A 51 -4.52 -44.49 -19.70
CA ALA A 51 -4.02 -45.76 -19.15
C ALA A 51 -2.59 -45.72 -18.57
N ASP A 52 -1.86 -44.63 -18.75
CA ASP A 52 -0.46 -44.48 -18.31
C ASP A 52 -0.31 -43.75 -16.96
N ARG A 53 -1.39 -43.31 -16.28
CA ARG A 53 -1.41 -42.63 -14.98
C ARG A 53 -0.73 -41.25 -14.98
N MET A 54 -0.45 -40.61 -16.13
CA MET A 54 0.21 -39.30 -16.20
C MET A 54 -0.78 -38.19 -16.54
N PRO A 55 -0.71 -37.03 -15.88
CA PRO A 55 -1.46 -35.85 -16.30
C PRO A 55 -0.93 -35.34 -17.64
N ARG A 56 -1.82 -35.09 -18.62
CA ARG A 56 -1.42 -34.83 -20.00
C ARG A 56 -1.20 -33.37 -20.34
N VAL A 57 -2.03 -32.50 -19.86
CA VAL A 57 -2.06 -31.10 -20.31
C VAL A 57 -2.12 -30.16 -19.12
N ASN A 58 -1.10 -29.33 -18.99
CA ASN A 58 -1.12 -28.15 -18.13
C ASN A 58 -1.23 -26.91 -19.02
N ARG A 59 -2.21 -26.06 -18.77
CA ARG A 59 -2.37 -24.77 -19.44
C ARG A 59 -2.26 -23.64 -18.42
N GLN A 60 -1.84 -22.47 -18.87
CA GLN A 60 -1.85 -21.27 -18.06
C GLN A 60 -3.28 -20.71 -18.02
N GLY A 61 -3.72 -20.36 -16.82
CA GLY A 61 -4.98 -19.70 -16.54
C GLY A 61 -4.83 -18.19 -16.40
N ASN A 62 -5.62 -17.59 -15.53
CA ASN A 62 -5.70 -16.16 -15.32
C ASN A 62 -4.37 -15.60 -14.76
N ARG A 63 -4.10 -14.36 -15.12
CA ARG A 63 -2.99 -13.56 -14.59
C ARG A 63 -3.44 -12.85 -13.33
N GLN A 64 -2.62 -12.87 -12.32
CA GLN A 64 -2.82 -12.12 -11.08
C GLN A 64 -1.58 -11.29 -10.81
N VAL A 65 -1.78 -10.00 -10.64
CA VAL A 65 -0.72 -9.03 -10.36
C VAL A 65 -0.94 -8.46 -8.97
N GLY A 66 0.12 -8.40 -8.18
CA GLY A 66 0.06 -7.83 -6.84
C GLY A 66 1.39 -7.96 -6.12
N GLY A 67 1.38 -7.60 -4.87
CA GLY A 67 2.53 -7.62 -3.96
C GLY A 67 2.56 -6.37 -3.09
N ASP A 68 3.49 -6.33 -2.16
CA ASP A 68 3.62 -5.25 -1.21
C ASP A 68 4.72 -4.28 -1.61
N ILE A 69 4.54 -3.00 -1.27
CA ILE A 69 5.56 -1.97 -1.32
C ILE A 69 5.72 -1.43 0.10
N VAL A 70 6.90 -1.59 0.66
CA VAL A 70 7.24 -1.12 2.01
C VAL A 70 8.07 0.15 1.89
N VAL A 71 7.65 1.18 2.61
CA VAL A 71 8.26 2.51 2.55
C VAL A 71 8.46 3.07 3.97
N ASP A 72 9.45 3.95 4.12
CA ASP A 72 9.53 4.86 5.25
C ASP A 72 8.68 6.09 4.91
N LEU A 73 7.60 6.31 5.67
CA LEU A 73 6.61 7.35 5.37
C LEU A 73 7.27 8.74 5.42
N ARG A 74 6.97 9.57 4.41
CA ARG A 74 7.43 10.96 4.31
C ARG A 74 6.38 11.83 3.63
N ASP A 75 6.49 13.12 3.82
CA ASP A 75 5.54 14.08 3.29
C ASP A 75 5.58 14.17 1.75
N GLY A 76 4.42 14.17 1.13
CA GLY A 76 4.18 14.47 -0.29
C GLY A 76 4.46 13.34 -1.28
N ASP A 77 5.35 12.39 -0.98
CA ASP A 77 5.74 11.35 -1.94
C ASP A 77 4.68 10.23 -2.09
N TYR A 78 3.88 10.01 -1.06
CA TYR A 78 2.92 8.91 -1.00
C TYR A 78 1.45 9.37 -0.97
N ASP A 79 1.17 10.66 -1.12
CA ASP A 79 -0.19 11.21 -1.04
C ASP A 79 -1.17 10.52 -1.97
N LEU A 80 -0.75 10.26 -3.22
CA LEU A 80 -1.60 9.57 -4.20
C LEU A 80 -1.88 8.10 -3.82
N LEU A 81 -0.92 7.43 -3.17
CA LEU A 81 -1.13 6.07 -2.66
C LEU A 81 -2.06 6.08 -1.43
N LEU A 82 -1.93 7.07 -0.55
CA LEU A 82 -2.86 7.29 0.56
C LEU A 82 -4.27 7.57 0.05
N GLU A 83 -4.42 8.41 -0.97
CA GLU A 83 -5.70 8.68 -1.62
C GLU A 83 -6.31 7.40 -2.24
N SER A 84 -5.49 6.54 -2.83
CA SER A 84 -5.93 5.25 -3.35
C SER A 84 -6.36 4.30 -2.23
N ALA A 85 -5.61 4.24 -1.13
CA ALA A 85 -5.96 3.43 0.04
C ALA A 85 -7.28 3.87 0.67
N MET A 86 -7.55 5.17 0.71
CA MET A 86 -8.78 5.73 1.28
C MET A 86 -9.93 5.83 0.26
N LEU A 87 -9.72 5.48 -1.02
CA LEU A 87 -10.69 5.69 -2.11
C LEU A 87 -11.24 7.13 -2.14
N GLY A 88 -10.40 8.08 -1.78
CA GLY A 88 -10.75 9.49 -1.63
C GLY A 88 -9.73 10.42 -2.28
N ALA A 89 -9.90 11.70 -2.05
CA ALA A 89 -8.95 12.73 -2.45
C ALA A 89 -8.76 13.73 -1.31
N PHE A 90 -7.56 14.28 -1.19
CA PHE A 90 -7.31 15.35 -0.22
C PHE A 90 -8.16 16.59 -0.52
N THR A 91 -8.85 17.07 0.48
CA THR A 91 -9.62 18.32 0.45
C THR A 91 -9.19 19.18 1.62
N THR A 92 -8.53 20.29 1.36
CA THR A 92 -7.97 21.18 2.40
C THR A 92 -7.16 20.40 3.45
N ASN A 93 -6.21 19.59 2.98
CA ASN A 93 -5.32 18.73 3.78
C ASN A 93 -6.03 17.65 4.63
N VAL A 94 -7.27 17.32 4.31
CA VAL A 94 -8.02 16.24 4.96
C VAL A 94 -8.35 15.16 3.93
N LEU A 95 -7.97 13.92 4.23
CA LEU A 95 -8.32 12.74 3.48
C LEU A 95 -9.31 11.90 4.29
N LYS A 96 -10.42 11.53 3.66
CA LYS A 96 -11.46 10.68 4.27
C LYS A 96 -11.73 9.47 3.39
N VAL A 97 -12.22 8.40 4.00
CA VAL A 97 -12.70 7.24 3.26
C VAL A 97 -13.81 7.67 2.30
N GLY A 98 -13.63 7.35 1.03
CA GLY A 98 -14.51 7.69 -0.07
C GLY A 98 -14.94 6.45 -0.86
N VAL A 99 -15.29 6.66 -2.12
CA VAL A 99 -15.76 5.62 -3.07
C VAL A 99 -15.16 5.80 -4.48
N ALA A 100 -14.11 6.60 -4.60
CA ALA A 100 -13.48 6.91 -5.88
C ALA A 100 -12.13 6.17 -6.01
N PRO A 101 -12.09 5.01 -6.70
CA PRO A 101 -10.86 4.26 -6.85
C PRO A 101 -9.84 5.04 -7.70
N LYS A 102 -8.57 4.89 -7.36
CA LYS A 102 -7.45 5.40 -8.14
C LYS A 102 -6.57 4.24 -8.59
N PHE A 103 -6.17 4.30 -9.85
CA PHE A 103 -5.33 3.28 -10.47
C PHE A 103 -4.01 3.87 -10.91
N PHE A 104 -2.97 3.05 -10.91
CA PHE A 104 -1.61 3.45 -11.24
C PHE A 104 -0.97 2.49 -12.24
N SER A 105 -0.12 3.04 -13.09
CA SER A 105 0.95 2.26 -13.71
C SER A 105 2.21 2.42 -12.87
N ILE A 106 2.82 1.30 -12.48
CA ILE A 106 4.04 1.27 -11.66
C ILE A 106 5.14 0.61 -12.47
N GLU A 107 6.28 1.28 -12.59
CA GLU A 107 7.48 0.73 -13.22
C GLU A 107 8.50 0.34 -12.16
N ASP A 108 8.99 -0.89 -12.24
CA ASP A 108 10.16 -1.36 -11.52
C ASP A 108 11.29 -1.55 -12.54
N TYR A 109 12.29 -0.72 -12.46
CA TYR A 109 13.41 -0.68 -13.39
C TYR A 109 14.71 -1.12 -12.74
N ALA A 110 15.35 -2.11 -13.36
CA ALA A 110 16.67 -2.60 -12.97
C ALA A 110 17.74 -1.98 -13.89
N SER A 111 18.41 -0.94 -13.40
CA SER A 111 19.35 -0.11 -14.19
C SER A 111 20.64 -0.82 -14.60
N ASP A 112 20.97 -1.92 -13.97
CA ASP A 112 22.20 -2.70 -14.24
C ASP A 112 22.05 -3.68 -15.42
N ILE A 113 20.83 -4.05 -15.76
CA ILE A 113 20.50 -4.95 -16.86
C ILE A 113 19.58 -4.32 -17.90
N ASP A 114 19.21 -3.05 -17.71
CA ASP A 114 18.33 -2.27 -18.59
C ASP A 114 17.00 -3.00 -18.87
N GLN A 115 16.30 -3.39 -17.80
CA GLN A 115 15.04 -4.09 -17.87
C GLN A 115 14.02 -3.45 -16.91
N ALA A 116 12.85 -3.16 -17.45
CA ALA A 116 11.72 -2.59 -16.72
C ALA A 116 10.55 -3.58 -16.69
N ARG A 117 9.93 -3.74 -15.52
CA ARG A 117 8.64 -4.38 -15.33
C ARG A 117 7.58 -3.29 -15.15
N LEU A 118 6.67 -3.18 -16.09
CA LEU A 118 5.58 -2.21 -16.04
C LEU A 118 4.30 -2.93 -15.61
N PHE A 119 3.84 -2.62 -14.41
CA PHE A 119 2.59 -3.08 -13.84
C PHE A 119 1.50 -2.06 -14.13
N THR A 120 0.34 -2.50 -14.59
CA THR A 120 -0.78 -1.64 -14.99
C THR A 120 -2.06 -1.96 -14.22
N GLY A 121 -2.92 -0.96 -14.06
CA GLY A 121 -4.16 -1.09 -13.31
C GLY A 121 -3.95 -1.34 -11.82
N MET A 122 -2.83 -0.87 -11.25
CA MET A 122 -2.48 -1.09 -9.84
C MET A 122 -3.32 -0.20 -8.93
N SER A 123 -3.81 -0.76 -7.84
CA SER A 123 -4.52 -0.03 -6.77
C SER A 123 -4.10 -0.54 -5.41
N VAL A 124 -4.26 0.29 -4.37
CA VAL A 124 -3.93 -0.09 -2.99
C VAL A 124 -5.09 -0.88 -2.39
N SER A 125 -4.89 -2.18 -2.18
CA SER A 125 -5.86 -3.07 -1.53
C SER A 125 -5.78 -2.97 -0.01
N THR A 126 -4.56 -2.95 0.53
CA THR A 126 -4.32 -2.83 1.98
C THR A 126 -3.28 -1.76 2.26
N MET A 127 -3.41 -1.08 3.38
CA MET A 127 -2.42 -0.14 3.87
C MET A 127 -2.18 -0.42 5.35
N GLY A 128 -0.96 -0.84 5.68
CA GLY A 128 -0.53 -1.04 7.04
C GLY A 128 0.45 0.05 7.47
N ILE A 129 0.30 0.59 8.67
CA ILE A 129 1.24 1.56 9.25
C ILE A 129 1.71 1.03 10.59
N SER A 130 3.01 1.04 10.80
CA SER A 130 3.66 0.54 12.02
C SER A 130 4.50 1.65 12.66
N LEU A 131 4.25 1.86 13.95
CA LEU A 131 4.99 2.80 14.79
C LEU A 131 5.58 2.04 15.99
N ALA A 132 6.90 2.11 16.12
CA ALA A 132 7.62 1.57 17.28
C ALA A 132 8.74 2.55 17.70
N PRO A 133 9.09 2.62 19.00
CA PRO A 133 10.14 3.51 19.49
C PRO A 133 11.46 3.29 18.78
N ASN A 134 12.17 4.37 18.54
CA ASN A 134 13.49 4.37 17.91
C ASN A 134 13.52 3.75 16.48
N GLN A 135 12.41 3.90 15.73
CA GLN A 135 12.29 3.48 14.34
C GLN A 135 11.63 4.58 13.50
N MET A 136 11.86 4.54 12.18
CA MET A 136 11.07 5.31 11.22
C MET A 136 9.65 4.76 11.15
N VAL A 137 8.71 5.62 10.80
CA VAL A 137 7.32 5.20 10.56
C VAL A 137 7.27 4.41 9.27
N THR A 138 7.00 3.11 9.37
CA THR A 138 6.96 2.23 8.22
C THR A 138 5.53 2.05 7.72
N THR A 139 5.34 2.23 6.43
CA THR A 139 4.05 2.00 5.76
C THR A 139 4.21 0.88 4.73
N THR A 140 3.27 -0.05 4.72
CA THR A 140 3.17 -1.14 3.74
C THR A 140 1.92 -0.94 2.90
N PHE A 141 2.10 -0.76 1.59
CA PHE A 141 1.01 -0.72 0.62
C PHE A 141 0.89 -2.08 -0.07
N GLY A 142 -0.15 -2.84 0.26
CA GLY A 142 -0.49 -4.06 -0.46
C GLY A 142 -1.24 -3.72 -1.74
N MET A 143 -0.61 -4.04 -2.86
CA MET A 143 -1.08 -3.67 -4.20
C MET A 143 -1.77 -4.84 -4.88
N VAL A 144 -2.78 -4.54 -5.67
CA VAL A 144 -3.43 -5.46 -6.60
C VAL A 144 -3.54 -4.78 -7.96
N GLY A 145 -3.42 -5.54 -9.05
CA GLY A 145 -3.38 -4.94 -10.38
C GLY A 145 -3.93 -5.84 -11.49
N LYS A 146 -3.87 -5.32 -12.71
CA LYS A 146 -4.41 -5.95 -13.91
C LYS A 146 -3.40 -6.84 -14.63
N ASP A 147 -2.27 -6.27 -15.04
CA ASP A 147 -1.29 -6.96 -15.89
C ASP A 147 0.13 -6.43 -15.68
N MET A 148 1.10 -7.14 -16.20
CA MET A 148 2.51 -6.76 -16.22
C MET A 148 3.09 -6.98 -17.61
N THR A 149 3.87 -5.99 -18.08
CA THR A 149 4.64 -6.08 -19.32
C THR A 149 6.12 -5.81 -19.07
N MET A 150 6.98 -6.39 -19.92
CA MET A 150 8.42 -6.12 -19.88
C MET A 150 8.80 -5.07 -20.92
N SER A 151 9.73 -4.19 -20.57
CA SER A 151 10.31 -3.19 -21.44
C SER A 151 11.84 -3.14 -21.26
N ALA A 152 12.57 -2.77 -22.29
CA ALA A 152 13.99 -2.45 -22.22
C ALA A 152 14.24 -0.93 -22.17
N THR A 153 13.20 -0.13 -21.90
CA THR A 153 13.29 1.31 -21.86
C THR A 153 12.66 1.84 -20.58
N GLU A 154 13.46 2.53 -19.80
CA GLU A 154 13.03 3.24 -18.59
C GLU A 154 12.05 4.37 -18.94
N LYS A 155 11.03 4.57 -18.11
CA LYS A 155 10.17 5.74 -18.20
C LYS A 155 10.88 6.97 -17.63
N THR A 156 10.64 8.12 -18.25
CA THR A 156 11.15 9.39 -17.69
C THR A 156 10.60 9.59 -16.28
N GLN A 157 11.48 9.84 -15.32
CA GLN A 157 11.11 9.99 -13.93
C GLN A 157 11.22 11.46 -13.48
N THR A 158 10.29 11.86 -12.61
CA THR A 158 10.37 13.09 -11.81
C THR A 158 10.90 12.70 -10.43
N ALA A 159 11.87 13.46 -9.93
CA ALA A 159 12.47 13.17 -8.60
C ALA A 159 11.41 13.22 -7.48
N ALA A 160 11.64 12.42 -6.44
CA ALA A 160 10.89 12.49 -5.20
C ALA A 160 11.09 13.85 -4.50
N SER A 161 10.23 14.18 -3.53
CA SER A 161 10.23 15.48 -2.82
C SER A 161 11.55 15.77 -2.12
N GLY A 162 12.28 14.74 -1.70
CA GLY A 162 13.45 14.86 -0.85
C GLY A 162 13.13 15.12 0.63
N ALA A 163 11.86 15.03 1.01
CA ALA A 163 11.43 15.13 2.40
C ALA A 163 12.08 14.04 3.27
N GLN A 164 12.34 14.35 4.52
CA GLN A 164 12.86 13.37 5.47
C GLN A 164 11.74 12.40 5.90
N PRO A 165 12.04 11.12 6.14
CA PRO A 165 11.07 10.18 6.70
C PRO A 165 10.61 10.63 8.09
N PHE A 166 9.35 10.36 8.39
CA PHE A 166 8.79 10.51 9.73
C PHE A 166 9.38 9.49 10.69
N ASP A 167 9.56 9.88 11.93
CA ASP A 167 10.03 9.01 13.00
C ASP A 167 8.98 8.89 14.11
N ALA A 168 9.10 7.83 14.91
CA ALA A 168 8.22 7.63 16.05
C ALA A 168 8.54 8.51 17.26
N TYR A 169 9.68 9.21 17.25
CA TYR A 169 10.12 10.08 18.34
C TYR A 169 9.43 11.45 18.29
N SER A 170 9.25 11.99 17.08
CA SER A 170 8.65 13.32 16.86
C SER A 170 7.11 13.29 16.88
N GLY A 171 6.52 12.10 16.92
CA GLY A 171 5.06 11.92 16.90
C GLY A 171 4.41 11.98 18.28
N ASP A 172 3.08 12.05 18.29
CA ASP A 172 2.24 12.04 19.48
C ASP A 172 1.04 11.11 19.30
N ILE A 173 0.66 10.41 20.38
CA ILE A 173 -0.53 9.57 20.41
C ILE A 173 -1.49 10.12 21.44
N SER A 174 -2.72 10.39 21.01
CA SER A 174 -3.79 10.89 21.86
C SER A 174 -4.92 9.87 21.90
N ILE A 175 -5.41 9.57 23.11
CA ILE A 175 -6.52 8.64 23.36
C ILE A 175 -7.54 9.33 24.23
N GLY A 176 -8.82 9.16 23.92
CA GLY A 176 -9.85 9.79 24.73
C GLY A 176 -11.27 9.64 24.19
N ASN A 177 -12.14 10.54 24.60
CA ASN A 177 -13.49 10.59 24.07
C ASN A 177 -13.49 11.09 22.62
N VAL A 178 -14.45 10.64 21.84
CA VAL A 178 -14.65 11.14 20.47
C VAL A 178 -14.72 12.66 20.47
N GLY A 179 -13.89 13.30 19.62
CA GLY A 179 -13.78 14.76 19.49
C GLY A 179 -12.87 15.48 20.49
N SER A 180 -12.37 14.80 21.54
CA SER A 180 -11.44 15.38 22.51
C SER A 180 -10.44 14.36 23.07
N PRO A 181 -9.64 13.70 22.23
CA PRO A 181 -8.56 12.84 22.72
C PRO A 181 -7.49 13.69 23.41
N SER A 182 -6.80 13.11 24.39
CA SER A 182 -5.68 13.72 25.11
C SER A 182 -4.42 12.89 24.95
N ALA A 183 -3.25 13.55 24.91
CA ALA A 183 -1.98 12.87 24.72
C ALA A 183 -1.70 11.84 25.82
N VAL A 184 -1.14 10.70 25.42
CA VAL A 184 -0.76 9.58 26.30
C VAL A 184 0.67 9.16 25.99
N ALA A 185 1.54 9.25 26.97
CA ALA A 185 2.98 8.95 26.82
C ALA A 185 3.34 7.49 27.18
N ILE A 186 2.37 6.58 27.22
CA ILE A 186 2.56 5.20 27.68
C ILE A 186 2.55 4.16 26.56
N VAL A 187 2.29 4.57 25.31
CA VAL A 187 2.21 3.65 24.17
C VAL A 187 3.61 3.28 23.70
N THR A 188 3.85 1.98 23.52
CA THR A 188 5.14 1.44 23.09
C THR A 188 5.11 0.81 21.70
N ALA A 189 3.95 0.53 21.15
CA ALA A 189 3.79 0.12 19.76
C ALA A 189 2.37 0.40 19.31
N LEU A 190 2.22 0.78 18.06
CA LEU A 190 0.94 0.93 17.40
C LEU A 190 1.05 0.46 15.96
N ASP A 191 0.22 -0.50 15.62
CA ASP A 191 0.07 -1.01 14.27
C ASP A 191 -1.39 -0.90 13.88
N PHE A 192 -1.67 -0.40 12.69
CA PHE A 192 -3.02 -0.44 12.13
C PHE A 192 -3.00 -0.76 10.65
N THR A 193 -4.05 -1.41 10.19
CA THR A 193 -4.21 -1.84 8.80
C THR A 193 -5.60 -1.44 8.32
N LEU A 194 -5.63 -0.75 7.19
CA LEU A 194 -6.83 -0.52 6.39
C LEU A 194 -6.89 -1.58 5.30
N ASN A 195 -8.03 -2.24 5.13
CA ASN A 195 -8.28 -3.23 4.10
C ASN A 195 -9.53 -2.86 3.28
N ASN A 196 -9.37 -2.69 1.98
CA ASN A 196 -10.44 -2.39 1.04
C ASN A 196 -11.04 -3.64 0.39
N SER A 197 -10.52 -4.82 0.70
CA SER A 197 -11.00 -6.11 0.16
C SER A 197 -11.11 -6.12 -1.37
N TYR A 198 -10.09 -5.60 -2.07
CA TYR A 198 -10.07 -5.62 -3.53
C TYR A 198 -10.02 -7.06 -4.06
N ALA A 199 -10.82 -7.32 -5.07
CA ALA A 199 -10.85 -8.60 -5.78
C ALA A 199 -10.80 -8.37 -7.30
N PRO A 200 -9.88 -9.02 -8.03
CA PRO A 200 -9.90 -8.99 -9.49
C PRO A 200 -11.10 -9.81 -10.00
N THR A 201 -11.84 -9.25 -10.96
CA THR A 201 -12.91 -9.97 -11.67
C THR A 201 -12.36 -10.55 -12.97
N PHE A 202 -12.73 -11.77 -13.31
CA PHE A 202 -12.30 -12.43 -14.54
C PHE A 202 -13.50 -12.75 -15.42
N VAL A 203 -13.31 -12.68 -16.73
CA VAL A 203 -14.35 -12.98 -17.74
C VAL A 203 -13.86 -14.06 -18.72
N ILE A 204 -14.80 -14.75 -19.36
CA ILE A 204 -14.45 -15.71 -20.40
C ILE A 204 -13.90 -14.96 -21.61
N GLY A 205 -12.70 -15.36 -22.06
CA GLY A 205 -12.06 -14.81 -23.25
C GLY A 205 -10.97 -13.78 -22.97
N ASP A 206 -10.72 -13.42 -21.70
CA ASP A 206 -9.60 -12.59 -21.27
C ASP A 206 -8.85 -13.29 -20.13
N ASP A 207 -7.53 -13.29 -20.16
CA ASP A 207 -6.67 -13.85 -19.12
C ASP A 207 -6.24 -12.79 -18.07
N SER A 208 -6.55 -11.52 -18.29
CA SER A 208 -6.35 -10.40 -17.36
C SER A 208 -7.67 -9.94 -16.74
N ALA A 209 -7.60 -9.27 -15.58
CA ALA A 209 -8.79 -8.74 -14.94
C ALA A 209 -9.29 -7.46 -15.67
N PRO A 210 -10.51 -7.45 -16.24
CA PRO A 210 -11.08 -6.25 -16.86
C PRO A 210 -11.43 -5.15 -15.84
N SER A 211 -11.66 -5.51 -14.58
CA SER A 211 -11.90 -4.57 -13.47
C SER A 211 -11.42 -5.12 -12.14
N LEU A 212 -11.24 -4.22 -11.19
CA LEU A 212 -11.01 -4.52 -9.78
C LEU A 212 -12.20 -4.00 -8.99
N GLU A 213 -12.85 -4.90 -8.26
CA GLU A 213 -13.96 -4.57 -7.39
C GLU A 213 -13.46 -4.40 -5.95
N TYR A 214 -13.92 -3.37 -5.25
CA TYR A 214 -13.57 -3.12 -3.86
C TYR A 214 -14.75 -3.42 -2.93
N GLY A 215 -14.42 -3.87 -1.72
CA GLY A 215 -15.39 -4.17 -0.68
C GLY A 215 -15.61 -3.01 0.29
N ARG A 216 -15.97 -3.35 1.52
CA ARG A 216 -16.02 -2.38 2.63
C ARG A 216 -14.61 -2.08 3.11
N ALA A 217 -14.36 -0.82 3.46
CA ALA A 217 -13.15 -0.46 4.18
C ALA A 217 -13.24 -0.98 5.62
N GLU A 218 -12.29 -1.80 6.01
CA GLU A 218 -12.15 -2.30 7.36
C GLU A 218 -10.83 -1.80 7.93
N VAL A 219 -10.87 -1.23 9.14
CA VAL A 219 -9.68 -0.77 9.84
C VAL A 219 -9.55 -1.57 11.12
N GLU A 220 -8.41 -2.22 11.26
CA GLU A 220 -8.04 -2.96 12.46
C GLU A 220 -6.69 -2.44 12.97
N GLY A 221 -6.50 -2.48 14.28
CA GLY A 221 -5.25 -2.04 14.88
C GLY A 221 -4.95 -2.72 16.21
N THR A 222 -3.67 -2.74 16.54
CA THR A 222 -3.16 -3.24 17.82
C THR A 222 -2.28 -2.18 18.45
N MET A 223 -2.57 -1.86 19.70
CA MET A 223 -1.79 -0.92 20.49
C MET A 223 -1.20 -1.62 21.71
N THR A 224 0.09 -1.44 21.93
CA THR A 224 0.77 -1.91 23.15
C THR A 224 1.13 -0.70 24.01
N ALA A 225 0.71 -0.72 25.27
CA ALA A 225 0.95 0.36 26.20
C ALA A 225 1.38 -0.16 27.57
N TYR A 226 2.15 0.63 28.31
CA TYR A 226 2.41 0.34 29.72
C TYR A 226 1.11 0.48 30.54
N PHE A 227 0.95 -0.37 31.53
CA PHE A 227 -0.15 -0.25 32.47
C PHE A 227 0.17 0.82 33.50
N GLU A 228 -0.49 1.96 33.39
CA GLU A 228 -0.34 3.09 34.32
C GLU A 228 -1.49 3.12 35.34
N ASP A 229 -2.72 3.02 34.83
CA ASP A 229 -3.94 3.04 35.65
C ASP A 229 -5.07 2.20 35.03
N ALA A 230 -6.24 2.19 35.68
CA ALA A 230 -7.40 1.46 35.21
C ALA A 230 -8.21 2.14 34.11
N SER A 231 -7.80 3.29 33.58
CA SER A 231 -8.60 4.11 32.66
C SER A 231 -8.93 3.38 31.36
N LEU A 232 -7.92 2.78 30.71
CA LEU A 232 -8.10 2.04 29.46
C LEU A 232 -8.94 0.76 29.66
N ILE A 233 -8.68 0.05 30.77
CA ILE A 233 -9.46 -1.16 31.13
C ILE A 233 -10.91 -0.79 31.41
N ASN A 234 -11.17 0.29 32.13
CA ASN A 234 -12.53 0.75 32.42
C ASN A 234 -13.27 1.18 31.15
N ARG A 235 -12.60 1.77 30.15
CA ARG A 235 -13.22 2.06 28.86
C ARG A 235 -13.69 0.76 28.17
N PHE A 236 -12.85 -0.26 28.16
CA PHE A 236 -13.20 -1.56 27.60
C PHE A 236 -14.37 -2.21 28.37
N LEU A 237 -14.32 -2.24 29.70
CA LEU A 237 -15.38 -2.84 30.54
C LEU A 237 -16.73 -2.11 30.41
N ASN A 238 -16.70 -0.81 30.19
CA ASN A 238 -17.92 0.02 30.09
C ASN A 238 -18.35 0.23 28.63
N GLU A 239 -17.72 -0.44 27.65
CA GLU A 239 -17.99 -0.28 26.21
C GLU A 239 -18.00 1.20 25.77
N THR A 240 -17.05 1.99 26.31
CA THR A 240 -16.99 3.43 26.04
C THR A 240 -16.29 3.66 24.70
N GLU A 241 -16.98 4.34 23.77
CA GLU A 241 -16.37 4.77 22.50
C GLU A 241 -15.09 5.55 22.77
N THR A 242 -14.03 5.19 22.03
CA THR A 242 -12.71 5.74 22.28
C THR A 242 -12.10 6.16 20.95
N ALA A 243 -11.80 7.44 20.82
CA ALA A 243 -11.04 7.96 19.69
C ALA A 243 -9.54 7.79 19.93
N ILE A 244 -8.83 7.40 18.88
CA ILE A 244 -7.37 7.34 18.83
C ILE A 244 -6.89 8.28 17.74
N ARG A 245 -6.00 9.19 18.09
CA ARG A 245 -5.34 10.11 17.17
C ARG A 245 -3.84 9.90 17.23
N VAL A 246 -3.22 9.72 16.08
CA VAL A 246 -1.79 9.51 15.93
C VAL A 246 -1.25 10.64 15.05
N SER A 247 -0.37 11.47 15.58
CA SER A 247 0.41 12.42 14.81
C SER A 247 1.79 11.81 14.54
N VAL A 248 2.26 11.90 13.32
CA VAL A 248 3.63 11.56 12.92
C VAL A 248 4.21 12.79 12.24
N ASP A 249 5.27 13.31 12.81
CA ASP A 249 5.85 14.58 12.42
C ASP A 249 7.24 14.37 11.81
N ASP A 250 7.66 15.28 10.94
CA ASP A 250 9.03 15.30 10.48
C ASP A 250 9.95 15.84 11.60
N PRO A 251 11.26 15.56 11.57
CA PRO A 251 12.19 16.02 12.61
C PRO A 251 12.24 17.55 12.79
N THR A 252 11.70 18.32 11.85
CA THR A 252 11.62 19.79 11.92
C THR A 252 10.30 20.29 12.49
N GLY A 253 9.27 19.40 12.57
CA GLY A 253 7.91 19.74 12.97
C GLY A 253 7.17 20.63 11.95
N ALA A 254 7.68 20.70 10.70
CA ALA A 254 7.07 21.52 9.66
C ALA A 254 5.94 20.78 8.94
N ASN A 255 6.03 19.46 8.82
CA ASN A 255 5.07 18.60 8.16
C ASN A 255 4.64 17.45 9.08
N ALA A 256 3.37 17.08 9.02
CA ALA A 256 2.81 16.02 9.82
C ALA A 256 1.68 15.29 9.07
N TYR A 257 1.57 13.98 9.30
CA TYR A 257 0.33 13.26 9.04
C TYR A 257 -0.37 12.96 10.35
N ILE A 258 -1.68 13.19 10.37
CA ILE A 258 -2.54 12.89 11.51
C ILE A 258 -3.53 11.82 11.09
N PHE A 259 -3.43 10.65 11.73
CA PHE A 259 -4.39 9.56 11.58
C PHE A 259 -5.40 9.66 12.71
N ASP A 260 -6.66 9.88 12.37
CA ASP A 260 -7.75 10.10 13.33
C ASP A 260 -8.78 8.97 13.19
N PHE A 261 -8.92 8.19 14.26
CA PHE A 261 -9.88 7.10 14.39
C PHE A 261 -10.93 7.52 15.42
N PRO A 262 -12.08 8.03 14.93
CA PRO A 262 -13.15 8.57 15.80
C PRO A 262 -13.93 7.51 16.57
#